data_cfbffdc3fed7643b4ddfea75b88e659b
#
_entry.id   cfbffdc3fed7643b4ddfea75b88e659b
#
_cell.length_a   1.000
_cell.length_b   1.000
_cell.length_c   1.000
_cell.angle_alpha   90.00
_cell.angle_beta   90.00
_cell.angle_gamma   90.00
#
_symmetry.space_group_name_H-M   'P 1'
#
loop_
_entity.id
_entity.type
_entity.pdbx_description
1 polymer ?
#
loop_
_entity_poly.entity_id
_entity_poly.type
_entity_poly.pdbx_seq_one_letter_code
_entity_poly.pdbx_strand_id
1 'polypeptide(L)'
;MSRLAALLAAGLLGACTIAPQPLAPVPVGTDRFRHADAPGAPAPSLAGWPASFGDAPLVALVDAALAGNFDIRAAAARVDQAQALLGVREAALSPTVGVDPSFNRSRVSGTVDNALPKRLMHNWSVPFNASYEVDLWGRLRGDAEIGRQNVLQADADRAAVRLRVATEVASDYLTLHFVEEDLATLARAIELRRTALDVIAARVRAGAASDLDALRAAADLDTARADLADSRRLRENLVDALAVLTGVSPTSFTVAPTAAAIRVPAVPPGLPSVLLAQRPDVYAAARRVDAASLETGVARTAWLPTLTLTAQGGFASRDLGSFLERNSSLWGLGASVAETLFDGGKRDAAVAAATAGTALADANYRATALGALREVQDALNDIAAQNERIVRYDSAARSTEAAARLSLSRYAHGYVSYLEVIDADRDALNAQRQLIHSRQALAIATVDLVRALGGGWTPPSVAPQNVAQRDDRL
;
A
#
# COMPACT_ATOMS: atom_id res chain seq x y z
N MET A 1 3.09 1.17 60.74
CA MET A 1 2.02 0.86 59.75
C MET A 1 2.11 1.71 58.48
N SER A 2 2.60 2.95 58.52
CA SER A 2 2.67 3.84 57.34
C SER A 2 3.64 3.42 56.21
N ARG A 3 4.78 2.81 56.56
CA ARG A 3 5.80 2.39 55.56
C ARG A 3 5.43 1.10 54.80
N LEU A 4 4.67 0.19 55.42
CA LEU A 4 4.15 -1.02 54.73
C LEU A 4 3.01 -0.67 53.75
N ALA A 5 2.15 0.29 54.11
CA ALA A 5 1.09 0.77 53.24
C ALA A 5 1.66 1.53 52.01
N ALA A 6 2.74 2.29 52.18
CA ALA A 6 3.44 2.97 51.09
C ALA A 6 4.18 2.00 50.18
N LEU A 7 4.78 0.92 50.68
CA LEU A 7 5.43 -0.12 49.88
C LEU A 7 4.40 -1.00 49.11
N LEU A 8 3.24 -1.28 49.71
CA LEU A 8 2.16 -1.97 49.04
C LEU A 8 1.51 -1.09 47.95
N ALA A 9 1.36 0.21 48.19
CA ALA A 9 0.88 1.16 47.18
C ALA A 9 1.88 1.35 46.02
N ALA A 10 3.21 1.39 46.33
CA ALA A 10 4.24 1.47 45.29
C ALA A 10 4.37 0.17 44.47
N GLY A 11 4.15 -1.00 45.09
CA GLY A 11 4.14 -2.30 44.39
C GLY A 11 2.93 -2.50 43.46
N LEU A 12 1.78 -1.90 43.78
CA LEU A 12 0.58 -1.94 42.96
C LEU A 12 0.66 -0.98 41.74
N LEU A 13 1.43 0.09 41.80
CA LEU A 13 1.61 1.05 40.71
C LEU A 13 2.57 0.56 39.62
N GLY A 14 3.41 -0.44 39.86
CA GLY A 14 4.36 -0.97 38.89
C GLY A 14 3.82 -2.09 37.97
N ALA A 15 2.62 -2.64 38.27
CA ALA A 15 2.15 -3.89 37.66
C ALA A 15 1.20 -3.69 36.44
N CYS A 16 0.82 -2.46 36.07
CA CYS A 16 -0.18 -2.21 35.03
C CYS A 16 0.36 -1.36 33.88
N THR A 17 1.50 -1.72 33.30
CA THR A 17 1.89 -1.13 32.03
C THR A 17 1.15 -1.84 30.88
N ILE A 18 0.34 -1.09 30.11
CA ILE A 18 -0.24 -1.58 28.87
C ILE A 18 0.88 -1.59 27.84
N ALA A 19 1.34 -2.78 27.46
CA ALA A 19 2.37 -2.98 26.45
C ALA A 19 1.86 -3.90 25.33
N PRO A 20 2.31 -3.70 24.07
CA PRO A 20 2.01 -4.63 22.99
C PRO A 20 2.49 -6.04 23.35
N GLN A 21 1.73 -7.04 22.92
CA GLN A 21 2.19 -8.43 23.04
C GLN A 21 3.24 -8.69 21.96
N PRO A 22 4.31 -9.46 22.27
CA PRO A 22 5.30 -9.82 21.27
C PRO A 22 4.65 -10.61 20.13
N LEU A 23 4.98 -10.23 18.89
CA LEU A 23 4.53 -10.94 17.69
C LEU A 23 5.03 -12.38 17.73
N ALA A 24 4.13 -13.32 17.46
CA ALA A 24 4.53 -14.70 17.29
C ALA A 24 5.33 -14.85 15.99
N PRO A 25 6.45 -15.60 16.01
CA PRO A 25 7.27 -15.78 14.82
C PRO A 25 6.48 -16.47 13.70
N VAL A 26 6.63 -15.97 12.47
CA VAL A 26 6.08 -16.63 11.28
C VAL A 26 7.02 -17.76 10.87
N PRO A 27 6.52 -18.99 10.64
CA PRO A 27 7.37 -20.08 10.18
C PRO A 27 7.84 -19.80 8.74
N VAL A 28 9.12 -19.46 8.56
CA VAL A 28 9.74 -19.23 7.24
C VAL A 28 10.20 -20.51 6.54
N GLY A 29 10.16 -21.65 7.22
CA GLY A 29 10.43 -22.99 6.69
C GLY A 29 11.93 -23.26 6.44
N THR A 30 12.53 -22.63 5.46
CA THR A 30 13.95 -22.82 5.08
C THR A 30 14.67 -21.47 5.02
N ASP A 31 16.01 -21.50 5.16
CA ASP A 31 16.85 -20.30 5.09
C ASP A 31 17.10 -19.79 3.66
N ARG A 32 16.44 -20.38 2.67
CA ARG A 32 16.60 -20.00 1.26
C ARG A 32 15.32 -20.23 0.46
N PHE A 33 15.13 -19.44 -0.59
CA PHE A 33 14.11 -19.67 -1.61
C PHE A 33 14.52 -20.80 -2.56
N ARG A 34 13.52 -21.49 -3.12
CA ARG A 34 13.75 -22.45 -4.21
C ARG A 34 14.22 -21.66 -5.46
N HIS A 35 15.08 -22.23 -6.28
CA HIS A 35 15.66 -21.58 -7.47
C HIS A 35 16.50 -20.33 -7.18
N ALA A 36 16.95 -20.14 -5.94
CA ALA A 36 17.95 -19.12 -5.64
C ALA A 36 19.35 -19.68 -5.93
N ASP A 37 20.10 -19.01 -6.81
CA ASP A 37 21.41 -19.51 -7.33
C ASP A 37 22.53 -19.53 -6.29
N ALA A 38 22.40 -18.80 -5.17
CA ALA A 38 23.41 -18.81 -4.11
C ALA A 38 22.76 -18.68 -2.71
N PRO A 39 23.22 -19.50 -1.73
CA PRO A 39 22.82 -19.29 -0.34
C PRO A 39 23.50 -18.04 0.23
N GLY A 40 22.67 -17.11 0.76
CA GLY A 40 23.18 -16.12 1.68
C GLY A 40 23.83 -14.86 1.10
N ALA A 41 23.68 -14.55 -0.17
CA ALA A 41 24.06 -13.23 -0.65
C ALA A 41 23.22 -12.17 0.05
N PRO A 42 23.82 -11.11 0.66
CA PRO A 42 23.05 -10.01 1.22
C PRO A 42 22.13 -9.46 0.14
N ALA A 43 20.87 -9.18 0.50
CA ALA A 43 19.92 -8.55 -0.43
C ALA A 43 20.57 -7.26 -0.95
N PRO A 44 20.66 -7.07 -2.29
CA PRO A 44 21.22 -5.84 -2.82
C PRO A 44 20.36 -4.67 -2.38
N SER A 45 21.00 -3.51 -2.25
CA SER A 45 20.22 -2.27 -2.13
C SER A 45 19.37 -2.11 -3.39
N LEU A 46 18.07 -2.26 -3.24
CA LEU A 46 17.10 -2.01 -4.32
C LEU A 46 16.76 -0.51 -4.46
N ALA A 47 17.44 0.36 -3.73
CA ALA A 47 17.29 1.81 -3.90
C ALA A 47 17.68 2.19 -5.34
N GLY A 48 16.78 2.89 -6.04
CA GLY A 48 17.00 3.26 -7.44
C GLY A 48 16.96 2.11 -8.44
N TRP A 49 16.27 1.02 -8.12
CA TRP A 49 16.13 -0.17 -8.97
C TRP A 49 15.69 0.11 -10.42
N PRO A 50 14.88 1.16 -10.76
CA PRO A 50 14.51 1.41 -12.15
C PRO A 50 15.73 1.68 -13.04
N ALA A 51 16.78 2.30 -12.51
CA ALA A 51 18.00 2.57 -13.25
C ALA A 51 18.79 1.31 -13.63
N SER A 52 18.58 0.19 -12.94
CA SER A 52 19.24 -1.08 -13.24
C SER A 52 18.81 -1.71 -14.59
N PHE A 53 17.65 -1.28 -15.13
CA PHE A 53 17.21 -1.66 -16.48
C PHE A 53 17.98 -0.93 -17.61
N GLY A 54 18.76 0.10 -17.27
CA GLY A 54 19.60 0.83 -18.23
C GLY A 54 18.82 1.77 -19.16
N ASP A 55 17.58 2.12 -18.80
CA ASP A 55 16.68 2.95 -19.59
C ASP A 55 16.31 4.24 -18.82
N ALA A 56 16.76 5.39 -19.34
CA ALA A 56 16.52 6.68 -18.71
C ALA A 56 15.06 7.15 -18.77
N PRO A 57 14.29 6.92 -19.87
CA PRO A 57 12.85 7.16 -19.92
C PRO A 57 12.06 6.42 -18.83
N LEU A 58 12.39 5.16 -18.55
CA LEU A 58 11.77 4.39 -17.46
C LEU A 58 11.94 5.10 -16.11
N VAL A 59 13.17 5.53 -15.80
CA VAL A 59 13.46 6.25 -14.54
C VAL A 59 12.65 7.53 -14.47
N ALA A 60 12.63 8.33 -15.54
CA ALA A 60 11.90 9.60 -15.59
C ALA A 60 10.38 9.40 -15.40
N LEU A 61 9.79 8.35 -15.99
CA LEU A 61 8.36 8.02 -15.83
C LEU A 61 8.05 7.59 -14.40
N VAL A 62 8.87 6.74 -13.79
CA VAL A 62 8.71 6.35 -12.38
C VAL A 62 8.79 7.57 -11.47
N ASP A 63 9.76 8.46 -11.67
CA ASP A 63 9.90 9.67 -10.87
C ASP A 63 8.70 10.61 -11.05
N ALA A 64 8.22 10.79 -12.29
CA ALA A 64 7.03 11.58 -12.58
C ALA A 64 5.78 11.00 -11.88
N ALA A 65 5.60 9.69 -11.91
CA ALA A 65 4.49 9.02 -11.23
C ALA A 65 4.60 9.16 -9.70
N LEU A 66 5.78 8.97 -9.12
CA LEU A 66 6.00 9.15 -7.68
C LEU A 66 5.72 10.59 -7.20
N ALA A 67 5.85 11.58 -8.08
CA ALA A 67 5.55 12.97 -7.80
C ALA A 67 4.08 13.35 -8.07
N GLY A 68 3.46 12.81 -9.14
CA GLY A 68 2.17 13.24 -9.68
C GLY A 68 0.97 12.37 -9.30
N ASN A 69 1.19 11.11 -8.92
CA ASN A 69 0.13 10.13 -8.73
C ASN A 69 -0.84 10.48 -7.59
N PHE A 70 -2.14 10.37 -7.86
CA PHE A 70 -3.19 10.72 -6.89
C PHE A 70 -3.38 9.67 -5.79
N ASP A 71 -3.09 8.39 -6.03
CA ASP A 71 -3.14 7.36 -4.96
C ASP A 71 -2.07 7.62 -3.91
N ILE A 72 -0.88 8.06 -4.32
CA ILE A 72 0.20 8.45 -3.41
C ILE A 72 -0.20 9.67 -2.59
N ARG A 73 -0.85 10.67 -3.22
CA ARG A 73 -1.39 11.84 -2.50
C ARG A 73 -2.48 11.46 -1.51
N ALA A 74 -3.39 10.56 -1.91
CA ALA A 74 -4.42 10.05 -1.02
C ALA A 74 -3.81 9.29 0.18
N ALA A 75 -2.77 8.48 -0.06
CA ALA A 75 -2.06 7.78 1.01
C ALA A 75 -1.32 8.76 1.94
N ALA A 76 -0.73 9.84 1.43
CA ALA A 76 -0.14 10.89 2.24
C ALA A 76 -1.18 11.58 3.14
N ALA A 77 -2.34 11.94 2.57
CA ALA A 77 -3.43 12.52 3.36
C ALA A 77 -3.96 11.60 4.47
N ARG A 78 -3.90 10.26 4.28
CA ARG A 78 -4.22 9.31 5.35
C ARG A 78 -3.20 9.34 6.49
N VAL A 79 -1.93 9.54 6.19
CA VAL A 79 -0.90 9.75 7.23
C VAL A 79 -1.18 11.02 8.01
N ASP A 80 -1.47 12.14 7.33
CA ASP A 80 -1.83 13.41 7.99
C ASP A 80 -3.08 13.25 8.86
N GLN A 81 -4.09 12.53 8.39
CA GLN A 81 -5.29 12.20 9.15
C GLN A 81 -4.97 11.38 10.41
N ALA A 82 -4.12 10.35 10.27
CA ALA A 82 -3.71 9.52 11.42
C ALA A 82 -2.93 10.34 12.45
N GLN A 83 -2.06 11.27 12.01
CA GLN A 83 -1.34 12.19 12.90
C GLN A 83 -2.29 13.15 13.63
N ALA A 84 -3.28 13.70 12.94
CA ALA A 84 -4.29 14.55 13.57
C ALA A 84 -5.12 13.79 14.62
N LEU A 85 -5.51 12.54 14.32
CA LEU A 85 -6.22 11.67 15.27
C LEU A 85 -5.34 11.27 16.47
N LEU A 86 -4.04 11.10 16.27
CA LEU A 86 -3.08 10.94 17.38
C LEU A 86 -3.10 12.17 18.27
N GLY A 87 -3.04 13.38 17.69
CA GLY A 87 -3.15 14.64 18.45
C GLY A 87 -4.42 14.73 19.30
N VAL A 88 -5.57 14.24 18.78
CA VAL A 88 -6.83 14.17 19.55
C VAL A 88 -6.68 13.22 20.75
N ARG A 89 -6.04 12.07 20.59
CA ARG A 89 -5.80 11.11 21.69
C ARG A 89 -4.79 11.65 22.72
N GLU A 90 -3.74 12.31 22.27
CA GLU A 90 -2.75 12.93 23.15
C GLU A 90 -3.34 14.13 23.93
N ALA A 91 -4.25 14.88 23.33
CA ALA A 91 -4.95 15.96 24.02
C ALA A 91 -5.76 15.47 25.22
N ALA A 92 -6.24 14.23 25.22
CA ALA A 92 -6.94 13.62 26.37
C ALA A 92 -6.02 13.43 27.60
N LEU A 93 -4.70 13.49 27.43
CA LEU A 93 -3.71 13.49 28.52
C LEU A 93 -3.59 14.85 29.23
N SER A 94 -4.25 15.89 28.74
CA SER A 94 -4.23 17.25 29.29
C SER A 94 -5.60 17.63 29.84
N PRO A 95 -5.67 18.54 30.83
CA PRO A 95 -6.93 19.04 31.31
C PRO A 95 -7.71 19.79 30.23
N THR A 96 -9.04 19.63 30.21
CA THR A 96 -9.94 20.44 29.40
C THR A 96 -10.40 21.65 30.21
N VAL A 97 -10.39 22.83 29.58
CA VAL A 97 -10.88 24.06 30.19
C VAL A 97 -11.99 24.63 29.30
N GLY A 98 -13.13 24.90 29.88
CA GLY A 98 -14.28 25.46 29.20
C GLY A 98 -14.86 26.65 29.96
N VAL A 99 -15.74 27.43 29.31
CA VAL A 99 -16.53 28.46 29.90
C VAL A 99 -17.98 28.25 29.47
N ASP A 100 -18.90 28.22 30.45
CA ASP A 100 -20.33 27.91 30.23
C ASP A 100 -21.23 29.07 30.71
N PRO A 101 -21.29 30.20 29.99
CA PRO A 101 -22.14 31.29 30.35
C PRO A 101 -23.62 30.86 30.29
N SER A 102 -24.36 31.17 31.36
CA SER A 102 -25.75 30.80 31.44
C SER A 102 -26.59 31.89 32.09
N PHE A 103 -27.82 32.00 31.64
CA PHE A 103 -28.87 32.74 32.31
C PHE A 103 -30.05 31.80 32.56
N ASN A 104 -30.44 31.70 33.84
CA ASN A 104 -31.57 30.91 34.23
C ASN A 104 -32.62 31.84 34.92
N ARG A 105 -33.85 31.77 34.46
CA ARG A 105 -35.00 32.37 35.11
C ARG A 105 -36.04 31.29 35.39
N SER A 106 -36.24 30.97 36.67
CA SER A 106 -37.15 29.91 37.09
C SER A 106 -38.12 30.38 38.14
N ARG A 107 -39.33 29.80 38.15
CA ARG A 107 -40.33 29.98 39.19
C ARG A 107 -40.60 28.63 39.83
N VAL A 108 -40.32 28.53 41.11
CA VAL A 108 -40.60 27.32 41.89
C VAL A 108 -42.06 27.29 42.26
N SER A 109 -42.70 26.11 42.22
CA SER A 109 -44.07 25.91 42.66
C SER A 109 -44.30 26.30 44.18
N GLY A 110 -45.40 26.85 44.47
CA GLY A 110 -45.75 27.18 45.88
C GLY A 110 -46.45 26.05 46.62
N THR A 111 -46.77 24.95 45.96
CA THR A 111 -47.48 23.80 46.49
C THR A 111 -46.57 22.57 46.74
N VAL A 112 -45.24 22.73 46.63
CA VAL A 112 -44.27 21.68 47.01
C VAL A 112 -43.90 21.84 48.49
N ASP A 113 -43.50 20.73 49.12
CA ASP A 113 -42.95 20.78 50.47
C ASP A 113 -41.70 21.67 50.50
N ASN A 114 -41.50 22.45 51.52
CA ASN A 114 -40.41 23.44 51.65
C ASN A 114 -40.37 24.51 50.53
N ALA A 115 -41.55 25.05 50.13
CA ALA A 115 -41.63 26.14 49.18
C ALA A 115 -40.78 27.35 49.62
N LEU A 116 -39.88 27.82 48.72
CA LEU A 116 -39.06 28.98 49.04
C LEU A 116 -39.87 30.27 49.12
N PRO A 117 -39.56 31.19 50.09
CA PRO A 117 -40.21 32.46 50.18
C PRO A 117 -40.18 33.32 48.93
N LYS A 118 -39.06 33.24 48.18
CA LYS A 118 -38.89 33.90 46.90
C LYS A 118 -39.01 32.89 45.79
N ARG A 119 -40.15 32.84 45.08
CA ARG A 119 -40.44 31.84 44.06
C ARG A 119 -39.85 32.12 42.69
N LEU A 120 -39.60 33.38 42.35
CA LEU A 120 -38.98 33.79 41.07
C LEU A 120 -37.51 34.05 41.31
N MET A 121 -36.69 33.26 40.64
CA MET A 121 -35.24 33.34 40.74
C MET A 121 -34.66 33.69 39.36
N HIS A 122 -33.65 34.56 39.36
CA HIS A 122 -32.80 34.82 38.20
C HIS A 122 -31.37 34.49 38.61
N ASN A 123 -30.61 33.95 37.70
CA ASN A 123 -29.21 33.69 37.92
C ASN A 123 -28.44 33.90 36.62
N TRP A 124 -27.52 34.84 36.61
CA TRP A 124 -26.48 35.00 35.61
C TRP A 124 -25.26 34.26 36.12
N SER A 125 -24.65 33.40 35.29
CA SER A 125 -23.47 32.65 35.68
C SER A 125 -22.49 32.53 34.52
N VAL A 126 -21.21 32.76 34.80
CA VAL A 126 -20.11 32.56 33.85
C VAL A 126 -19.01 31.82 34.60
N PRO A 127 -19.16 30.51 34.76
CA PRO A 127 -18.11 29.65 35.32
C PRO A 127 -17.07 29.28 34.27
N PHE A 128 -15.81 29.29 34.65
CA PHE A 128 -14.74 28.55 34.01
C PHE A 128 -14.65 27.18 34.66
N ASN A 129 -14.72 26.13 33.87
CA ASN A 129 -14.67 24.76 34.34
C ASN A 129 -13.43 24.09 33.81
N ALA A 130 -12.67 23.41 34.66
CA ALA A 130 -11.56 22.55 34.25
C ALA A 130 -11.85 21.12 34.69
N SER A 131 -11.57 20.15 33.84
CA SER A 131 -11.67 18.71 34.14
C SER A 131 -10.43 17.98 33.64
N TYR A 132 -9.91 17.09 34.46
CA TYR A 132 -8.73 16.28 34.15
C TYR A 132 -8.91 14.87 34.70
N GLU A 133 -8.83 13.87 33.81
CA GLU A 133 -8.75 12.47 34.20
C GLU A 133 -7.28 12.11 34.48
N VAL A 134 -7.01 11.70 35.72
CA VAL A 134 -5.67 11.24 36.11
C VAL A 134 -5.48 9.81 35.59
N ASP A 135 -4.53 9.64 34.68
CA ASP A 135 -4.25 8.34 34.04
C ASP A 135 -3.44 7.41 34.96
N LEU A 136 -4.11 6.89 36.01
CA LEU A 136 -3.50 5.99 36.98
C LEU A 136 -3.09 4.64 36.38
N TRP A 137 -3.90 4.14 35.47
CA TRP A 137 -3.82 2.79 34.94
C TRP A 137 -3.21 2.72 33.52
N GLY A 138 -2.86 3.85 32.95
CA GLY A 138 -2.30 3.94 31.60
C GLY A 138 -3.32 3.81 30.48
N ARG A 139 -4.62 3.99 30.76
CA ARG A 139 -5.68 3.93 29.76
C ARG A 139 -5.50 4.99 28.67
N LEU A 140 -5.30 6.25 29.05
CA LEU A 140 -5.13 7.36 28.12
C LEU A 140 -3.79 7.27 27.38
N ARG A 141 -2.73 6.88 28.10
CA ARG A 141 -1.42 6.60 27.46
C ARG A 141 -1.51 5.43 26.49
N GLY A 142 -2.27 4.37 26.83
CA GLY A 142 -2.54 3.25 25.93
C GLY A 142 -3.30 3.68 24.67
N ASP A 143 -4.31 4.53 24.81
CA ASP A 143 -5.04 5.10 23.67
C ASP A 143 -4.14 5.95 22.77
N ALA A 144 -3.26 6.78 23.34
CA ALA A 144 -2.28 7.54 22.57
C ALA A 144 -1.28 6.62 21.85
N GLU A 145 -0.84 5.53 22.49
CA GLU A 145 0.07 4.54 21.88
C GLU A 145 -0.62 3.80 20.71
N ILE A 146 -1.90 3.42 20.83
CA ILE A 146 -2.69 2.92 19.70
C ILE A 146 -2.66 3.92 18.54
N GLY A 147 -2.83 5.22 18.84
CA GLY A 147 -2.72 6.29 17.86
C GLY A 147 -1.36 6.30 17.14
N ARG A 148 -0.25 6.12 17.87
CA ARG A 148 1.11 6.06 17.29
C ARG A 148 1.28 4.84 16.39
N GLN A 149 0.78 3.67 16.79
CA GLN A 149 0.81 2.48 15.94
C GLN A 149 0.00 2.69 14.65
N ASN A 150 -1.13 3.38 14.72
CA ASN A 150 -1.93 3.72 13.53
C ASN A 150 -1.20 4.69 12.59
N VAL A 151 -0.43 5.65 13.11
CA VAL A 151 0.43 6.53 12.28
C VAL A 151 1.53 5.73 11.59
N LEU A 152 2.23 4.85 12.31
CA LEU A 152 3.27 3.98 11.75
C LEU A 152 2.72 3.05 10.67
N GLN A 153 1.51 2.51 10.90
CA GLN A 153 0.80 1.71 9.91
C GLN A 153 0.49 2.53 8.66
N ALA A 154 -0.10 3.73 8.81
CA ALA A 154 -0.47 4.58 7.67
C ALA A 154 0.76 5.01 6.85
N ASP A 155 1.90 5.26 7.49
CA ASP A 155 3.16 5.59 6.80
C ASP A 155 3.69 4.39 6.01
N ALA A 156 3.62 3.18 6.57
CA ALA A 156 3.98 1.94 5.87
C ALA A 156 3.01 1.65 4.70
N ASP A 157 1.70 1.85 4.89
CA ASP A 157 0.70 1.74 3.83
C ASP A 157 0.99 2.74 2.69
N ARG A 158 1.43 3.97 3.00
CA ARG A 158 1.89 4.95 1.99
C ARG A 158 3.12 4.43 1.23
N ALA A 159 4.08 3.84 1.93
CA ALA A 159 5.26 3.25 1.28
C ALA A 159 4.88 2.09 0.35
N ALA A 160 3.94 1.24 0.75
CA ALA A 160 3.41 0.15 -0.08
C ALA A 160 2.72 0.68 -1.35
N VAL A 161 1.92 1.76 -1.24
CA VAL A 161 1.30 2.42 -2.40
C VAL A 161 2.37 2.99 -3.35
N ARG A 162 3.41 3.65 -2.83
CA ARG A 162 4.53 4.17 -3.64
C ARG A 162 5.25 3.06 -4.39
N LEU A 163 5.53 1.94 -3.74
CA LEU A 163 6.15 0.78 -4.36
C LEU A 163 5.26 0.19 -5.46
N ARG A 164 3.96 0.02 -5.18
CA ARG A 164 2.98 -0.47 -6.15
C ARG A 164 2.95 0.42 -7.39
N VAL A 165 2.82 1.74 -7.23
CA VAL A 165 2.79 2.68 -8.36
C VAL A 165 4.09 2.64 -9.15
N ALA A 166 5.26 2.62 -8.50
CA ALA A 166 6.54 2.55 -9.18
C ALA A 166 6.69 1.26 -10.02
N THR A 167 6.28 0.12 -9.46
CA THR A 167 6.37 -1.17 -10.16
C THR A 167 5.32 -1.31 -11.25
N GLU A 168 4.14 -0.74 -11.11
CA GLU A 168 3.08 -0.72 -12.12
C GLU A 168 3.52 0.12 -13.34
N VAL A 169 4.05 1.33 -13.10
CA VAL A 169 4.65 2.16 -14.16
C VAL A 169 5.75 1.42 -14.91
N ALA A 170 6.63 0.73 -14.19
CA ALA A 170 7.70 -0.03 -14.81
C ALA A 170 7.17 -1.20 -15.64
N SER A 171 6.17 -1.94 -15.15
CA SER A 171 5.56 -3.06 -15.87
C SER A 171 4.85 -2.59 -17.14
N ASP A 172 4.09 -1.49 -17.07
CA ASP A 172 3.39 -0.93 -18.23
C ASP A 172 4.36 -0.36 -19.25
N TYR A 173 5.41 0.34 -18.81
CA TYR A 173 6.44 0.85 -19.71
C TYR A 173 7.25 -0.25 -20.39
N LEU A 174 7.65 -1.29 -19.64
CA LEU A 174 8.35 -2.45 -20.22
C LEU A 174 7.43 -3.20 -21.19
N THR A 175 6.16 -3.34 -20.85
CA THR A 175 5.17 -3.92 -21.77
C THR A 175 5.06 -3.09 -23.05
N LEU A 176 4.96 -1.77 -22.94
CA LEU A 176 4.92 -0.84 -24.05
C LEU A 176 6.16 -1.00 -24.97
N HIS A 177 7.35 -1.09 -24.37
CA HIS A 177 8.60 -1.31 -25.12
C HIS A 177 8.55 -2.59 -25.98
N PHE A 178 8.13 -3.72 -25.40
CA PHE A 178 8.02 -4.98 -26.13
C PHE A 178 6.86 -5.01 -27.15
N VAL A 179 5.78 -4.28 -26.89
CA VAL A 179 4.70 -4.07 -27.87
C VAL A 179 5.21 -3.27 -29.07
N GLU A 180 6.08 -2.29 -28.90
CA GLU A 180 6.72 -1.56 -30.00
C GLU A 180 7.68 -2.45 -30.80
N GLU A 181 8.39 -3.39 -30.17
CA GLU A 181 9.18 -4.41 -30.87
C GLU A 181 8.29 -5.36 -31.68
N ASP A 182 7.14 -5.77 -31.13
CA ASP A 182 6.13 -6.60 -31.84
C ASP A 182 5.54 -5.85 -33.04
N LEU A 183 5.16 -4.57 -32.87
CA LEU A 183 4.68 -3.71 -33.93
C LEU A 183 5.69 -3.58 -35.07
N ALA A 184 6.96 -3.39 -34.78
CA ALA A 184 8.02 -3.34 -35.78
C ALA A 184 8.19 -4.69 -36.52
N THR A 185 8.01 -5.79 -35.82
CA THR A 185 8.07 -7.15 -36.37
C THR A 185 6.89 -7.40 -37.32
N LEU A 186 5.67 -7.06 -36.87
CA LEU A 186 4.45 -7.17 -37.69
C LEU A 186 4.51 -6.26 -38.92
N ALA A 187 5.02 -5.03 -38.78
CA ALA A 187 5.18 -4.13 -39.93
C ALA A 187 6.11 -4.70 -41.01
N ARG A 188 7.22 -5.32 -40.60
CA ARG A 188 8.14 -6.02 -41.55
C ARG A 188 7.45 -7.21 -42.20
N ALA A 189 6.72 -8.02 -41.46
CA ALA A 189 5.98 -9.17 -41.98
C ALA A 189 4.90 -8.73 -43.01
N ILE A 190 4.17 -7.66 -42.73
CA ILE A 190 3.18 -7.09 -43.63
C ILE A 190 3.80 -6.65 -44.95
N GLU A 191 4.94 -5.97 -44.94
CA GLU A 191 5.62 -5.53 -46.16
C GLU A 191 6.13 -6.71 -47.00
N LEU A 192 6.69 -7.74 -46.34
CA LEU A 192 7.08 -8.99 -47.03
C LEU A 192 5.88 -9.69 -47.64
N ARG A 193 4.76 -9.84 -46.93
CA ARG A 193 3.54 -10.48 -47.41
C ARG A 193 2.86 -9.69 -48.56
N ARG A 194 2.91 -8.35 -48.48
CA ARG A 194 2.46 -7.48 -49.56
C ARG A 194 3.24 -7.72 -50.84
N THR A 195 4.57 -7.70 -50.72
CA THR A 195 5.49 -7.98 -51.87
C THR A 195 5.23 -9.38 -52.45
N ALA A 196 5.04 -10.39 -51.58
CA ALA A 196 4.70 -11.75 -52.03
C ALA A 196 3.37 -11.80 -52.78
N LEU A 197 2.32 -11.13 -52.25
CA LEU A 197 1.01 -11.05 -52.92
C LEU A 197 1.13 -10.40 -54.32
N ASP A 198 1.88 -9.30 -54.46
CA ASP A 198 2.09 -8.62 -55.76
C ASP A 198 2.75 -9.55 -56.77
N VAL A 199 3.76 -10.33 -56.36
CA VAL A 199 4.44 -11.33 -57.20
C VAL A 199 3.49 -12.45 -57.61
N ILE A 200 2.71 -12.99 -56.66
CA ILE A 200 1.75 -14.06 -56.95
C ILE A 200 0.65 -13.58 -57.88
N ALA A 201 0.09 -12.38 -57.68
CA ALA A 201 -0.92 -11.80 -58.53
C ALA A 201 -0.39 -11.59 -59.97
N ALA A 202 0.91 -11.23 -60.14
CA ALA A 202 1.52 -11.16 -61.47
C ALA A 202 1.66 -12.55 -62.11
N ARG A 203 2.03 -13.60 -61.34
CA ARG A 203 2.09 -14.97 -61.83
C ARG A 203 0.72 -15.54 -62.24
N VAL A 204 -0.34 -15.25 -61.44
CA VAL A 204 -1.72 -15.64 -61.79
C VAL A 204 -2.14 -15.00 -63.10
N ARG A 205 -1.87 -13.71 -63.31
CA ARG A 205 -2.16 -13.02 -64.58
C ARG A 205 -1.40 -13.63 -65.78
N ALA A 206 -0.23 -14.16 -65.52
CA ALA A 206 0.57 -14.87 -66.52
C ALA A 206 0.22 -16.37 -66.71
N GLY A 207 -0.82 -16.87 -65.99
CA GLY A 207 -1.21 -18.28 -66.00
C GLY A 207 -0.20 -19.23 -65.33
N ALA A 208 0.75 -18.70 -64.55
CA ALA A 208 1.82 -19.46 -63.90
C ALA A 208 1.59 -19.75 -62.39
N ALA A 209 0.43 -19.32 -61.82
CA ALA A 209 0.02 -19.62 -60.48
C ALA A 209 -1.51 -19.74 -60.38
N SER A 210 -2.00 -20.36 -59.32
CA SER A 210 -3.46 -20.56 -59.06
C SER A 210 -4.07 -19.33 -58.43
N ASP A 211 -5.35 -19.03 -58.77
CA ASP A 211 -6.16 -18.04 -58.01
C ASP A 211 -6.24 -18.38 -56.50
N LEU A 212 -6.21 -19.66 -56.13
CA LEU A 212 -6.18 -20.11 -54.75
C LEU A 212 -4.94 -19.61 -54.00
N ASP A 213 -3.80 -19.54 -54.65
CA ASP A 213 -2.55 -19.04 -54.07
C ASP A 213 -2.66 -17.52 -53.80
N ALA A 214 -3.25 -16.76 -54.71
CA ALA A 214 -3.52 -15.33 -54.54
C ALA A 214 -4.49 -15.07 -53.39
N LEU A 215 -5.59 -15.84 -53.29
CA LEU A 215 -6.53 -15.73 -52.18
C LEU A 215 -5.91 -16.06 -50.81
N ARG A 216 -5.06 -17.08 -50.74
CA ARG A 216 -4.30 -17.44 -49.54
C ARG A 216 -3.32 -16.34 -49.13
N ALA A 217 -2.60 -15.77 -50.10
CA ALA A 217 -1.67 -14.68 -49.82
C ALA A 217 -2.39 -13.42 -49.34
N ALA A 218 -3.56 -13.11 -49.93
CA ALA A 218 -4.40 -11.98 -49.49
C ALA A 218 -4.92 -12.20 -48.05
N ALA A 219 -5.43 -13.38 -47.74
CA ALA A 219 -5.89 -13.72 -46.39
C ALA A 219 -4.79 -13.66 -45.35
N ASP A 220 -3.58 -14.09 -45.69
CA ASP A 220 -2.42 -14.05 -44.78
C ASP A 220 -1.96 -12.60 -44.52
N LEU A 221 -1.97 -11.75 -45.55
CA LEU A 221 -1.69 -10.33 -45.38
C LEU A 221 -2.72 -9.63 -44.49
N ASP A 222 -4.01 -9.92 -44.70
CA ASP A 222 -5.09 -9.27 -43.93
C ASP A 222 -5.10 -9.77 -42.48
N THR A 223 -4.74 -11.01 -42.21
CA THR A 223 -4.53 -11.52 -40.84
C THR A 223 -3.42 -10.75 -40.16
N ALA A 224 -2.28 -10.53 -40.80
CA ALA A 224 -1.18 -9.75 -40.19
C ALA A 224 -1.56 -8.27 -39.97
N ARG A 225 -2.38 -7.69 -40.80
CA ARG A 225 -2.92 -6.34 -40.60
C ARG A 225 -3.88 -6.26 -39.41
N ALA A 226 -4.69 -7.30 -39.19
CA ALA A 226 -5.56 -7.39 -38.04
C ALA A 226 -4.72 -7.50 -36.73
N ASP A 227 -3.68 -8.33 -36.70
CA ASP A 227 -2.75 -8.44 -35.59
C ASP A 227 -2.06 -7.10 -35.29
N LEU A 228 -1.63 -6.37 -36.34
CA LEU A 228 -1.04 -5.03 -36.19
C LEU A 228 -2.03 -4.03 -35.55
N ALA A 229 -3.30 -4.08 -35.96
CA ALA A 229 -4.33 -3.21 -35.39
C ALA A 229 -4.56 -3.49 -33.91
N ASP A 230 -4.54 -4.77 -33.50
CA ASP A 230 -4.68 -5.16 -32.09
C ASP A 230 -3.46 -4.75 -31.24
N SER A 231 -2.24 -4.95 -31.75
CA SER A 231 -1.02 -4.49 -31.06
C SER A 231 -0.96 -2.95 -30.94
N ARG A 232 -1.47 -2.20 -31.94
CA ARG A 232 -1.62 -0.73 -31.87
C ARG A 232 -2.62 -0.32 -30.77
N ARG A 233 -3.77 -0.97 -30.69
CA ARG A 233 -4.74 -0.72 -29.63
C ARG A 233 -4.12 -0.96 -28.24
N LEU A 234 -3.36 -2.04 -28.08
CA LEU A 234 -2.68 -2.33 -26.82
C LEU A 234 -1.67 -1.23 -26.47
N ARG A 235 -0.89 -0.77 -27.45
CA ARG A 235 0.04 0.36 -27.29
C ARG A 235 -0.65 1.60 -26.75
N GLU A 236 -1.76 2.02 -27.36
CA GLU A 236 -2.49 3.22 -26.93
C GLU A 236 -3.06 3.04 -25.52
N ASN A 237 -3.62 1.88 -25.19
CA ASN A 237 -4.11 1.59 -23.84
C ASN A 237 -3.00 1.69 -22.75
N LEU A 238 -1.77 1.25 -23.08
CA LEU A 238 -0.64 1.36 -22.16
C LEU A 238 -0.18 2.82 -21.98
N VAL A 239 -0.20 3.61 -23.04
CA VAL A 239 0.09 5.06 -22.97
C VAL A 239 -0.94 5.75 -22.09
N ASP A 240 -2.22 5.42 -22.23
CA ASP A 240 -3.30 5.97 -21.40
C ASP A 240 -3.14 5.55 -19.92
N ALA A 241 -2.75 4.30 -19.65
CA ALA A 241 -2.48 3.81 -18.29
C ALA A 241 -1.30 4.56 -17.65
N LEU A 242 -0.21 4.75 -18.38
CA LEU A 242 0.95 5.52 -17.92
C LEU A 242 0.59 6.99 -17.65
N ALA A 243 -0.29 7.59 -18.45
CA ALA A 243 -0.80 8.93 -18.21
C ALA A 243 -1.51 9.04 -16.86
N VAL A 244 -2.42 8.10 -16.58
CA VAL A 244 -3.16 8.07 -15.30
C VAL A 244 -2.20 7.86 -14.12
N LEU A 245 -1.24 6.94 -14.26
CA LEU A 245 -0.25 6.67 -13.22
C LEU A 245 0.66 7.87 -12.92
N THR A 246 0.97 8.69 -13.93
CA THR A 246 1.75 9.94 -13.76
C THR A 246 0.90 11.14 -13.32
N GLY A 247 -0.43 10.98 -13.24
CA GLY A 247 -1.37 12.04 -12.87
C GLY A 247 -1.63 13.06 -13.96
N VAL A 248 -1.38 12.70 -15.21
CA VAL A 248 -1.59 13.54 -16.40
C VAL A 248 -2.82 13.05 -17.16
N SER A 249 -3.51 13.95 -17.89
CA SER A 249 -4.65 13.56 -18.74
C SER A 249 -4.19 12.68 -19.90
N PRO A 250 -4.82 11.52 -20.16
CA PRO A 250 -4.51 10.68 -21.32
C PRO A 250 -4.57 11.43 -22.65
N THR A 251 -5.45 12.44 -22.77
CA THR A 251 -5.62 13.21 -24.01
C THR A 251 -4.44 14.09 -24.41
N SER A 252 -3.51 14.35 -23.48
CA SER A 252 -2.33 15.22 -23.69
C SER A 252 -1.00 14.51 -23.44
N PHE A 253 -1.04 13.24 -23.02
CA PHE A 253 0.15 12.48 -22.67
C PHE A 253 0.71 11.75 -23.90
N THR A 254 2.02 11.75 -24.02
CA THR A 254 2.75 11.01 -25.05
C THR A 254 4.01 10.40 -24.47
N VAL A 255 4.31 9.18 -24.92
CA VAL A 255 5.58 8.50 -24.62
C VAL A 255 6.34 8.36 -25.93
N ALA A 256 7.57 8.88 -25.96
CA ALA A 256 8.43 8.69 -27.11
C ALA A 256 8.85 7.21 -27.21
N PRO A 257 8.78 6.59 -28.41
CA PRO A 257 9.30 5.25 -28.59
C PRO A 257 10.81 5.20 -28.27
N THR A 258 11.22 4.19 -27.50
CA THR A 258 12.64 3.99 -27.25
C THR A 258 13.16 2.81 -28.05
N ALA A 259 14.27 3.03 -28.76
CA ALA A 259 14.97 1.97 -29.49
C ALA A 259 16.07 1.31 -28.65
N ALA A 260 16.28 1.76 -27.42
CA ALA A 260 17.31 1.21 -26.54
C ALA A 260 16.95 -0.22 -26.11
N ALA A 261 17.90 -1.12 -26.15
CA ALA A 261 17.72 -2.48 -25.65
C ALA A 261 17.58 -2.45 -24.12
N ILE A 262 16.45 -2.95 -23.60
CA ILE A 262 16.23 -3.13 -22.17
C ILE A 262 17.18 -4.20 -21.64
N ARG A 263 17.90 -3.85 -20.57
CA ARG A 263 18.71 -4.80 -19.81
C ARG A 263 17.91 -5.29 -18.63
N VAL A 264 17.55 -6.57 -18.60
CA VAL A 264 16.92 -7.17 -17.43
C VAL A 264 17.99 -7.47 -16.38
N PRO A 265 17.95 -6.84 -15.20
CA PRO A 265 18.95 -7.06 -14.16
C PRO A 265 18.74 -8.41 -13.46
N ALA A 266 19.82 -9.04 -13.01
CA ALA A 266 19.73 -10.16 -12.08
C ALA A 266 19.53 -9.62 -10.67
N VAL A 267 18.40 -9.98 -10.05
CA VAL A 267 18.05 -9.56 -8.69
C VAL A 267 18.14 -10.76 -7.74
N PRO A 268 19.15 -10.80 -6.84
CA PRO A 268 19.25 -11.87 -5.85
C PRO A 268 18.14 -11.73 -4.79
N PRO A 269 17.44 -12.82 -4.42
CA PRO A 269 16.26 -12.75 -3.55
C PRO A 269 16.58 -12.52 -2.06
N GLY A 270 17.84 -12.65 -1.63
CA GLY A 270 18.20 -12.53 -0.21
C GLY A 270 17.71 -13.70 0.65
N LEU A 271 17.60 -13.47 1.97
CA LEU A 271 17.10 -14.44 2.94
C LEU A 271 15.61 -14.24 3.21
N PRO A 272 14.81 -15.32 3.33
CA PRO A 272 13.37 -15.21 3.62
C PRO A 272 13.04 -14.46 4.91
N SER A 273 13.85 -14.60 5.95
CA SER A 273 13.66 -13.92 7.24
C SER A 273 13.90 -12.40 7.16
N VAL A 274 14.86 -11.96 6.35
CA VAL A 274 15.18 -10.53 6.15
C VAL A 274 14.08 -9.85 5.35
N LEU A 275 13.51 -10.55 4.36
CA LEU A 275 12.42 -10.05 3.54
C LEU A 275 11.23 -9.54 4.37
N LEU A 276 10.82 -10.30 5.39
CA LEU A 276 9.66 -9.93 6.21
C LEU A 276 9.84 -8.58 6.92
N ALA A 277 11.09 -8.19 7.22
CA ALA A 277 11.40 -6.90 7.83
C ALA A 277 11.48 -5.74 6.81
N GLN A 278 11.66 -6.05 5.52
CA GLN A 278 11.89 -5.06 4.46
C GLN A 278 10.63 -4.76 3.62
N ARG A 279 9.49 -5.37 3.93
CA ARG A 279 8.25 -5.13 3.23
C ARG A 279 7.34 -4.18 4.00
N PRO A 280 6.88 -3.08 3.36
CA PRO A 280 6.02 -2.11 4.05
C PRO A 280 4.64 -2.69 4.42
N ASP A 281 4.05 -3.57 3.60
CA ASP A 281 2.76 -4.21 3.87
C ASP A 281 2.83 -5.18 5.07
N VAL A 282 3.91 -5.95 5.20
CA VAL A 282 4.14 -6.83 6.35
C VAL A 282 4.36 -6.01 7.62
N TYR A 283 5.11 -4.91 7.53
CA TYR A 283 5.31 -3.98 8.64
C TYR A 283 3.99 -3.32 9.07
N ALA A 284 3.16 -2.86 8.13
CA ALA A 284 1.84 -2.31 8.42
C ALA A 284 0.94 -3.32 9.15
N ALA A 285 0.93 -4.57 8.69
CA ALA A 285 0.18 -5.64 9.34
C ALA A 285 0.69 -5.92 10.78
N ALA A 286 2.00 -5.86 11.01
CA ALA A 286 2.59 -5.98 12.35
C ALA A 286 2.13 -4.83 13.26
N ARG A 287 2.12 -3.58 12.78
CA ARG A 287 1.61 -2.41 13.56
C ARG A 287 0.13 -2.55 13.92
N ARG A 288 -0.68 -3.18 13.07
CA ARG A 288 -2.08 -3.52 13.39
C ARG A 288 -2.20 -4.50 14.54
N VAL A 289 -1.33 -5.52 14.61
CA VAL A 289 -1.31 -6.45 15.75
C VAL A 289 -0.96 -5.71 17.03
N ASP A 290 0.06 -4.83 16.98
CA ASP A 290 0.43 -4.02 18.13
C ASP A 290 -0.71 -3.12 18.61
N ALA A 291 -1.39 -2.42 17.71
CA ALA A 291 -2.56 -1.61 18.01
C ALA A 291 -3.69 -2.44 18.65
N ALA A 292 -4.06 -3.58 18.06
CA ALA A 292 -5.12 -4.45 18.57
C ALA A 292 -4.78 -5.05 19.95
N SER A 293 -3.51 -5.39 20.19
CA SER A 293 -3.08 -5.88 21.50
C SER A 293 -3.16 -4.80 22.58
N LEU A 294 -2.82 -3.55 22.24
CA LEU A 294 -2.99 -2.38 23.11
C LEU A 294 -4.49 -2.10 23.38
N GLU A 295 -5.36 -2.22 22.37
CA GLU A 295 -6.81 -2.11 22.54
C GLU A 295 -7.34 -3.12 23.56
N THR A 296 -6.81 -4.37 23.54
CA THR A 296 -7.15 -5.37 24.56
C THR A 296 -6.68 -4.95 25.95
N GLY A 297 -5.49 -4.35 26.06
CA GLY A 297 -4.97 -3.79 27.31
C GLY A 297 -5.86 -2.65 27.83
N VAL A 298 -6.23 -1.71 26.96
CA VAL A 298 -7.10 -0.58 27.28
C VAL A 298 -8.48 -1.08 27.71
N ALA A 299 -9.09 -2.04 27.00
CA ALA A 299 -10.38 -2.61 27.34
C ALA A 299 -10.41 -3.23 28.77
N ARG A 300 -9.32 -3.85 29.19
CA ARG A 300 -9.17 -4.41 30.55
C ARG A 300 -9.15 -3.35 31.63
N THR A 301 -8.72 -2.11 31.35
CA THR A 301 -8.73 -1.02 32.33
C THR A 301 -10.14 -0.55 32.70
N ALA A 302 -11.15 -0.91 31.92
CA ALA A 302 -12.55 -0.61 32.22
C ALA A 302 -13.05 -1.25 33.54
N TRP A 303 -12.30 -2.21 34.12
CA TRP A 303 -12.55 -2.80 35.42
C TRP A 303 -11.91 -2.00 36.58
N LEU A 304 -11.19 -0.94 36.27
CA LEU A 304 -10.46 -0.15 37.27
C LEU A 304 -11.15 1.21 37.47
N PRO A 305 -11.13 1.75 38.71
CA PRO A 305 -11.76 3.03 39.00
C PRO A 305 -11.09 4.18 38.26
N THR A 306 -11.86 5.14 37.78
CA THR A 306 -11.39 6.38 37.18
C THR A 306 -11.31 7.49 38.22
N LEU A 307 -10.20 8.26 38.24
CA LEU A 307 -10.01 9.44 39.08
C LEU A 307 -10.09 10.69 38.21
N THR A 308 -11.10 11.52 38.48
CA THR A 308 -11.29 12.80 37.78
C THR A 308 -11.09 13.95 38.76
N LEU A 309 -10.25 14.90 38.43
CA LEU A 309 -10.06 16.16 39.10
C LEU A 309 -10.89 17.24 38.39
N THR A 310 -11.61 18.07 39.16
CA THR A 310 -12.39 19.16 38.61
C THR A 310 -12.04 20.46 39.33
N ALA A 311 -12.05 21.56 38.59
CA ALA A 311 -11.92 22.90 39.14
C ALA A 311 -12.97 23.80 38.50
N GLN A 312 -13.58 24.66 39.28
CA GLN A 312 -14.51 25.63 38.82
C GLN A 312 -14.17 27.00 39.43
N GLY A 313 -14.26 28.08 38.66
CA GLY A 313 -14.08 29.44 39.13
C GLY A 313 -14.81 30.41 38.24
N GLY A 314 -15.35 31.51 38.81
CA GLY A 314 -16.10 32.49 38.00
C GLY A 314 -16.98 33.37 38.82
N PHE A 315 -18.07 33.82 38.21
CA PHE A 315 -19.03 34.72 38.84
C PHE A 315 -20.46 34.20 38.62
N ALA A 316 -21.28 34.37 39.66
CA ALA A 316 -22.72 34.13 39.55
C ALA A 316 -23.46 35.21 40.34
N SER A 317 -24.48 35.85 39.74
CA SER A 317 -25.24 36.89 40.36
C SER A 317 -26.69 36.91 39.85
N ARG A 318 -27.59 37.37 40.74
CA ARG A 318 -28.98 37.62 40.36
C ARG A 318 -29.09 38.82 39.42
N ASP A 319 -28.26 39.84 39.64
CA ASP A 319 -28.33 41.13 38.94
C ASP A 319 -27.05 41.39 38.19
N LEU A 320 -27.14 41.85 36.93
CA LEU A 320 -25.96 42.17 36.11
C LEU A 320 -25.08 43.29 36.70
N GLY A 321 -25.68 44.22 37.46
CA GLY A 321 -24.95 45.32 38.08
C GLY A 321 -23.95 44.87 39.15
N SER A 322 -24.22 43.77 39.83
CA SER A 322 -23.36 43.19 40.88
C SER A 322 -22.57 41.97 40.37
N PHE A 323 -22.60 41.66 39.06
CA PHE A 323 -22.09 40.42 38.53
C PHE A 323 -20.57 40.26 38.75
N LEU A 324 -19.78 41.31 38.56
CA LEU A 324 -18.35 41.33 38.73
C LEU A 324 -17.87 41.72 40.13
N GLU A 325 -18.79 41.87 41.08
CA GLU A 325 -18.41 42.15 42.45
C GLU A 325 -17.77 40.93 43.13
N ARG A 326 -16.89 41.18 44.11
CA ARG A 326 -16.22 40.11 44.86
C ARG A 326 -17.18 39.13 45.50
N ASN A 327 -18.36 39.60 45.95
CA ASN A 327 -19.39 38.76 46.54
C ASN A 327 -20.14 37.85 45.56
N SER A 328 -19.96 38.08 44.25
CA SER A 328 -20.49 37.23 43.18
C SER A 328 -19.50 36.19 42.68
N SER A 329 -18.25 36.20 43.20
CA SER A 329 -17.25 35.21 42.84
C SER A 329 -17.63 33.83 43.40
N LEU A 330 -17.36 32.82 42.61
CA LEU A 330 -17.51 31.40 43.01
C LEU A 330 -16.25 30.64 42.66
N TRP A 331 -15.92 29.62 43.41
CA TRP A 331 -14.87 28.66 43.10
C TRP A 331 -15.19 27.32 43.78
N GLY A 332 -14.66 26.25 43.18
CA GLY A 332 -14.75 24.92 43.73
C GLY A 332 -13.64 24.04 43.18
N LEU A 333 -13.08 23.18 43.99
CA LEU A 333 -12.15 22.12 43.62
C LEU A 333 -12.76 20.79 44.04
N GLY A 334 -12.68 19.81 43.15
CA GLY A 334 -13.25 18.48 43.41
C GLY A 334 -12.30 17.37 42.91
N ALA A 335 -12.37 16.22 43.55
CA ALA A 335 -11.81 14.97 43.10
C ALA A 335 -12.92 13.91 43.24
N SER A 336 -13.14 13.15 42.18
CA SER A 336 -14.11 12.06 42.18
C SER A 336 -13.50 10.77 41.72
N VAL A 337 -13.80 9.68 42.40
CA VAL A 337 -13.45 8.31 41.99
C VAL A 337 -14.73 7.61 41.61
N ALA A 338 -14.77 7.06 40.40
CA ALA A 338 -15.95 6.35 39.90
C ALA A 338 -15.54 4.95 39.43
N GLU A 339 -16.33 3.96 39.86
CA GLU A 339 -16.19 2.57 39.39
C GLU A 339 -17.58 1.98 39.14
N THR A 340 -17.70 1.24 38.04
CA THR A 340 -18.98 0.58 37.71
C THR A 340 -18.98 -0.82 38.33
N LEU A 341 -19.87 -1.07 39.29
CA LEU A 341 -19.95 -2.38 39.96
C LEU A 341 -20.74 -3.41 39.15
N PHE A 342 -21.74 -2.99 38.40
CA PHE A 342 -22.57 -3.86 37.57
C PHE A 342 -22.96 -3.18 36.26
N ASP A 343 -22.76 -3.83 35.13
CA ASP A 343 -23.05 -3.30 33.79
C ASP A 343 -23.69 -4.34 32.84
N GLY A 344 -24.22 -5.44 33.38
CA GLY A 344 -24.87 -6.47 32.61
C GLY A 344 -23.94 -7.26 31.68
N GLY A 345 -22.62 -7.26 31.98
CA GLY A 345 -21.61 -7.98 31.18
C GLY A 345 -20.98 -7.17 30.03
N LYS A 346 -21.23 -5.84 29.97
CA LYS A 346 -20.71 -4.96 28.92
C LYS A 346 -19.18 -4.97 28.84
N ARG A 347 -18.49 -4.90 30.00
CA ARG A 347 -17.02 -4.90 30.05
C ARG A 347 -16.42 -6.24 29.65
N ASP A 348 -17.03 -7.37 30.07
CA ASP A 348 -16.60 -8.71 29.65
C ASP A 348 -16.70 -8.86 28.14
N ALA A 349 -17.84 -8.46 27.58
CA ALA A 349 -18.05 -8.50 26.13
C ALA A 349 -17.07 -7.59 25.37
N ALA A 350 -16.74 -6.40 25.90
CA ALA A 350 -15.75 -5.50 25.30
C ALA A 350 -14.33 -6.09 25.29
N VAL A 351 -13.91 -6.71 26.42
CA VAL A 351 -12.61 -7.41 26.50
C VAL A 351 -12.58 -8.62 25.56
N ALA A 352 -13.66 -9.40 25.50
CA ALA A 352 -13.75 -10.53 24.57
C ALA A 352 -13.66 -10.07 23.10
N ALA A 353 -14.35 -8.99 22.74
CA ALA A 353 -14.30 -8.40 21.40
C ALA A 353 -12.88 -7.92 21.05
N ALA A 354 -12.20 -7.19 21.94
CA ALA A 354 -10.82 -6.74 21.73
C ALA A 354 -9.84 -7.90 21.61
N THR A 355 -10.00 -8.95 22.42
CA THR A 355 -9.17 -10.17 22.35
C THR A 355 -9.36 -10.88 21.01
N ALA A 356 -10.60 -11.01 20.53
CA ALA A 356 -10.89 -11.56 19.21
C ALA A 356 -10.32 -10.67 18.08
N GLY A 357 -10.34 -9.33 18.27
CA GLY A 357 -9.70 -8.37 17.37
C GLY A 357 -8.19 -8.59 17.25
N THR A 358 -7.51 -8.85 18.38
CA THR A 358 -6.08 -9.18 18.39
C THR A 358 -5.80 -10.49 17.63
N ALA A 359 -6.62 -11.53 17.86
CA ALA A 359 -6.46 -12.80 17.13
C ALA A 359 -6.70 -12.64 15.61
N LEU A 360 -7.67 -11.81 15.22
CA LEU A 360 -7.91 -11.48 13.81
C LEU A 360 -6.71 -10.76 13.19
N ALA A 361 -6.14 -9.76 13.89
CA ALA A 361 -4.97 -9.03 13.43
C ALA A 361 -3.74 -9.94 13.27
N ASP A 362 -3.48 -10.85 14.24
CA ASP A 362 -2.40 -11.86 14.14
C ASP A 362 -2.59 -12.80 12.95
N ALA A 363 -3.81 -13.31 12.72
CA ALA A 363 -4.09 -14.15 11.57
C ALA A 363 -3.85 -13.43 10.23
N ASN A 364 -4.26 -12.16 10.13
CA ASN A 364 -4.02 -11.32 8.95
C ASN A 364 -2.53 -11.04 8.74
N TYR A 365 -1.78 -10.75 9.80
CA TYR A 365 -0.32 -10.59 9.74
C TYR A 365 0.37 -11.83 9.19
N ARG A 366 0.03 -13.01 9.70
CA ARG A 366 0.58 -14.30 9.22
C ARG A 366 0.23 -14.56 7.77
N ALA A 367 -1.02 -14.30 7.37
CA ALA A 367 -1.45 -14.44 5.99
C ALA A 367 -0.67 -13.51 5.04
N THR A 368 -0.46 -12.24 5.44
CA THR A 368 0.33 -11.26 4.69
C THR A 368 1.79 -11.71 4.55
N ALA A 369 2.40 -12.18 5.66
CA ALA A 369 3.78 -12.65 5.65
C ALA A 369 3.99 -13.89 4.77
N LEU A 370 3.08 -14.87 4.85
CA LEU A 370 3.11 -16.06 3.97
C LEU A 370 2.85 -15.69 2.51
N GLY A 371 1.94 -14.73 2.26
CA GLY A 371 1.69 -14.16 0.94
C GLY A 371 2.96 -13.54 0.35
N ALA A 372 3.69 -12.78 1.15
CA ALA A 372 4.96 -12.17 0.76
C ALA A 372 6.02 -13.21 0.34
N LEU A 373 6.17 -14.29 1.12
CA LEU A 373 7.08 -15.38 0.78
C LEU A 373 6.68 -16.08 -0.53
N ARG A 374 5.37 -16.28 -0.73
CA ARG A 374 4.84 -16.87 -1.97
C ARG A 374 5.13 -15.99 -3.18
N GLU A 375 4.90 -14.67 -3.10
CA GLU A 375 5.16 -13.74 -4.21
C GLU A 375 6.62 -13.78 -4.68
N VAL A 376 7.58 -13.84 -3.75
CA VAL A 376 8.99 -14.00 -4.12
C VAL A 376 9.22 -15.34 -4.82
N GLN A 377 8.64 -16.44 -4.28
CA GLN A 377 8.83 -17.76 -4.87
C GLN A 377 8.19 -17.85 -6.26
N ASP A 378 7.00 -17.27 -6.46
CA ASP A 378 6.33 -17.22 -7.75
C ASP A 378 7.17 -16.44 -8.78
N ALA A 379 7.68 -15.26 -8.41
CA ALA A 379 8.55 -14.45 -9.28
C ALA A 379 9.85 -15.20 -9.67
N LEU A 380 10.48 -15.93 -8.75
CA LEU A 380 11.66 -16.73 -9.03
C LEU A 380 11.36 -17.91 -9.98
N ASN A 381 10.20 -18.56 -9.80
CA ASN A 381 9.73 -19.61 -10.70
C ASN A 381 9.52 -19.06 -12.12
N ASP A 382 8.88 -17.88 -12.23
CA ASP A 382 8.63 -17.22 -13.51
C ASP A 382 9.94 -16.83 -14.19
N ILE A 383 10.90 -16.23 -13.48
CA ILE A 383 12.22 -15.87 -14.01
C ILE A 383 12.93 -17.13 -14.54
N ALA A 384 12.95 -18.22 -13.78
CA ALA A 384 13.59 -19.46 -14.20
C ALA A 384 12.95 -20.02 -15.49
N ALA A 385 11.61 -20.07 -15.52
CA ALA A 385 10.85 -20.55 -16.67
C ALA A 385 11.06 -19.67 -17.91
N GLN A 386 11.05 -18.33 -17.76
CA GLN A 386 11.24 -17.42 -18.91
C GLN A 386 12.67 -17.47 -19.45
N ASN A 387 13.68 -17.64 -18.61
CA ASN A 387 15.06 -17.83 -19.07
C ASN A 387 15.19 -19.09 -19.95
N GLU A 388 14.58 -20.20 -19.55
CA GLU A 388 14.57 -21.40 -20.37
C GLU A 388 13.81 -21.19 -21.70
N ARG A 389 12.61 -20.57 -21.64
CA ARG A 389 11.79 -20.28 -22.83
C ARG A 389 12.51 -19.38 -23.82
N ILE A 390 13.22 -18.35 -23.37
CA ILE A 390 14.00 -17.43 -24.22
C ILE A 390 15.04 -18.22 -25.01
N VAL A 391 15.81 -19.09 -24.37
CA VAL A 391 16.79 -19.92 -25.05
C VAL A 391 16.15 -20.81 -26.13
N ARG A 392 14.98 -21.41 -25.83
CA ARG A 392 14.27 -22.28 -26.77
C ARG A 392 13.67 -21.51 -27.93
N TYR A 393 12.98 -20.39 -27.65
CA TYR A 393 12.37 -19.57 -28.72
C TYR A 393 13.39 -18.83 -29.56
N ASP A 394 14.55 -18.43 -29.02
CA ASP A 394 15.64 -17.88 -29.81
C ASP A 394 16.19 -18.91 -30.81
N SER A 395 16.36 -20.18 -30.40
CA SER A 395 16.72 -21.26 -31.29
C SER A 395 15.61 -21.56 -32.32
N ALA A 396 14.35 -21.58 -31.89
CA ALA A 396 13.21 -21.82 -32.78
C ALA A 396 13.07 -20.70 -33.82
N ALA A 397 13.16 -19.43 -33.41
CA ALA A 397 13.10 -18.29 -34.32
C ALA A 397 14.19 -18.32 -35.42
N ARG A 398 15.42 -18.64 -35.03
CA ARG A 398 16.48 -18.81 -36.03
C ARG A 398 16.24 -19.97 -37.03
N SER A 399 15.72 -21.09 -36.53
CA SER A 399 15.44 -22.25 -37.37
C SER A 399 14.27 -22.02 -38.34
N THR A 400 13.15 -21.44 -37.81
CA THR A 400 11.97 -21.16 -38.64
C THR A 400 12.24 -20.03 -39.62
N GLU A 401 13.01 -19.02 -39.29
CA GLU A 401 13.48 -17.99 -40.22
C GLU A 401 14.34 -18.56 -41.37
N ALA A 402 15.23 -19.50 -41.05
CA ALA A 402 16.01 -20.21 -42.09
C ALA A 402 15.11 -21.06 -42.97
N ALA A 403 14.12 -21.75 -42.40
CA ALA A 403 13.12 -22.53 -43.14
C ALA A 403 12.26 -21.65 -44.07
N ALA A 404 11.80 -20.49 -43.59
CA ALA A 404 11.05 -19.54 -44.39
C ALA A 404 11.83 -19.01 -45.58
N ARG A 405 13.11 -18.64 -45.36
CA ARG A 405 14.01 -18.24 -46.48
C ARG A 405 14.23 -19.38 -47.49
N LEU A 406 14.39 -20.61 -47.03
CA LEU A 406 14.59 -21.76 -47.89
C LEU A 406 13.33 -22.10 -48.68
N SER A 407 12.13 -22.12 -48.04
CA SER A 407 10.87 -22.41 -48.73
C SER A 407 10.57 -21.37 -49.80
N LEU A 408 10.78 -20.08 -49.55
CA LEU A 408 10.64 -19.01 -50.54
C LEU A 408 11.58 -19.21 -51.72
N SER A 409 12.84 -19.57 -51.54
CA SER A 409 13.79 -19.87 -52.59
C SER A 409 13.35 -21.09 -53.41
N ARG A 410 12.90 -22.17 -52.79
CA ARG A 410 12.39 -23.37 -53.49
C ARG A 410 11.11 -23.09 -54.28
N TYR A 411 10.21 -22.27 -53.74
CA TYR A 411 9.01 -21.82 -54.45
C TYR A 411 9.36 -21.00 -55.72
N ALA A 412 10.36 -20.12 -55.63
CA ALA A 412 10.81 -19.33 -56.74
C ALA A 412 11.34 -20.21 -57.91
N HIS A 413 11.89 -21.38 -57.62
CA HIS A 413 12.36 -22.37 -58.60
C HIS A 413 11.32 -23.45 -58.92
N GLY A 414 10.09 -23.37 -58.38
CA GLY A 414 9.00 -24.31 -58.71
C GLY A 414 9.09 -25.67 -57.99
N TYR A 415 9.92 -25.85 -56.98
CA TYR A 415 10.10 -27.11 -56.25
C TYR A 415 9.05 -27.36 -55.15
N VAL A 416 8.39 -26.33 -54.66
CA VAL A 416 7.38 -26.42 -53.59
C VAL A 416 6.17 -25.56 -53.92
N SER A 417 5.01 -25.83 -53.26
CA SER A 417 3.81 -25.03 -53.38
C SER A 417 3.92 -23.73 -52.60
N TYR A 418 3.08 -22.75 -52.92
CA TYR A 418 3.03 -21.50 -52.11
C TYR A 418 2.53 -21.73 -50.70
N LEU A 419 1.73 -22.78 -50.47
CA LEU A 419 1.27 -23.15 -49.14
C LEU A 419 2.47 -23.39 -48.19
N GLU A 420 3.52 -24.09 -48.64
CA GLU A 420 4.74 -24.31 -47.80
C GLU A 420 5.44 -23.00 -47.45
N VAL A 421 5.39 -21.98 -48.31
CA VAL A 421 5.95 -20.65 -48.01
C VAL A 421 5.14 -19.96 -46.92
N ILE A 422 3.81 -20.00 -47.03
CA ILE A 422 2.89 -19.39 -46.04
C ILE A 422 3.10 -20.06 -44.68
N ASP A 423 3.12 -21.37 -44.61
CA ASP A 423 3.27 -22.11 -43.36
C ASP A 423 4.62 -21.81 -42.71
N ALA A 424 5.69 -21.82 -43.46
CA ALA A 424 7.04 -21.49 -42.96
C ALA A 424 7.16 -20.02 -42.50
N ASP A 425 6.52 -19.08 -43.20
CA ASP A 425 6.49 -17.66 -42.80
C ASP A 425 5.68 -17.42 -41.52
N ARG A 426 4.53 -18.07 -41.41
CA ARG A 426 3.72 -18.04 -40.19
C ARG A 426 4.46 -18.59 -38.97
N ASP A 427 5.16 -19.72 -39.16
CA ASP A 427 5.96 -20.33 -38.09
C ASP A 427 7.10 -19.39 -37.67
N ALA A 428 7.77 -18.74 -38.63
CA ALA A 428 8.84 -17.78 -38.34
C ALA A 428 8.35 -16.58 -37.57
N LEU A 429 7.24 -15.96 -38.04
CA LEU A 429 6.62 -14.82 -37.35
C LEU A 429 6.17 -15.21 -35.94
N ASN A 430 5.49 -16.36 -35.79
CA ASN A 430 5.03 -16.83 -34.51
C ASN A 430 6.17 -17.08 -33.52
N ALA A 431 7.24 -17.76 -33.95
CA ALA A 431 8.42 -18.02 -33.12
C ALA A 431 9.11 -16.72 -32.66
N GLN A 432 9.21 -15.73 -33.55
CA GLN A 432 9.77 -14.42 -33.24
C GLN A 432 8.91 -13.66 -32.21
N ARG A 433 7.60 -13.64 -32.39
CA ARG A 433 6.67 -13.04 -31.42
C ARG A 433 6.71 -13.73 -30.08
N GLN A 434 6.80 -15.07 -30.03
CA GLN A 434 6.96 -15.82 -28.77
C GLN A 434 8.26 -15.49 -28.05
N LEU A 435 9.36 -15.22 -28.78
CA LEU A 435 10.61 -14.76 -28.20
C LEU A 435 10.45 -13.37 -27.55
N ILE A 436 9.79 -12.42 -28.24
CA ILE A 436 9.48 -11.08 -27.73
C ILE A 436 8.64 -11.19 -26.44
N HIS A 437 7.56 -11.97 -26.49
CA HIS A 437 6.70 -12.18 -25.30
C HIS A 437 7.44 -12.82 -24.12
N SER A 438 8.36 -13.75 -24.39
CA SER A 438 9.17 -14.38 -23.31
C SER A 438 10.13 -13.38 -22.68
N ARG A 439 10.74 -12.48 -23.47
CA ARG A 439 11.59 -11.39 -22.97
C ARG A 439 10.79 -10.37 -22.15
N GLN A 440 9.61 -10.01 -22.63
CA GLN A 440 8.65 -9.17 -21.88
C GLN A 440 8.31 -9.79 -20.53
N ALA A 441 7.91 -11.07 -20.53
CA ALA A 441 7.52 -11.77 -19.31
C ALA A 441 8.70 -11.88 -18.32
N LEU A 442 9.94 -12.05 -18.79
CA LEU A 442 11.14 -12.02 -17.93
C LEU A 442 11.32 -10.65 -17.27
N ALA A 443 11.17 -9.57 -18.05
CA ALA A 443 11.30 -8.22 -17.52
C ALA A 443 10.24 -7.92 -16.47
N ILE A 444 8.99 -8.30 -16.70
CA ILE A 444 7.88 -8.16 -15.75
C ILE A 444 8.11 -9.00 -14.49
N ALA A 445 8.48 -10.27 -14.63
CA ALA A 445 8.77 -11.14 -13.49
C ALA A 445 9.93 -10.58 -12.62
N THR A 446 10.88 -9.86 -13.23
CA THR A 446 11.94 -9.17 -12.49
C THR A 446 11.41 -7.96 -11.71
N VAL A 447 10.50 -7.18 -12.28
CA VAL A 447 9.82 -6.08 -11.56
C VAL A 447 8.96 -6.64 -10.42
N ASP A 448 8.26 -7.74 -10.64
CA ASP A 448 7.47 -8.43 -9.62
C ASP A 448 8.35 -8.94 -8.48
N LEU A 449 9.55 -9.46 -8.78
CA LEU A 449 10.53 -9.83 -7.77
C LEU A 449 10.98 -8.61 -6.95
N VAL A 450 11.28 -7.48 -7.61
CA VAL A 450 11.63 -6.23 -6.90
C VAL A 450 10.51 -5.77 -5.98
N ARG A 451 9.25 -5.82 -6.45
CA ARG A 451 8.06 -5.52 -5.63
C ARG A 451 7.95 -6.47 -4.44
N ALA A 452 8.07 -7.76 -4.68
CA ALA A 452 7.98 -8.80 -3.67
C ALA A 452 9.08 -8.69 -2.61
N LEU A 453 10.25 -8.14 -2.97
CA LEU A 453 11.37 -7.85 -2.07
C LEU A 453 11.24 -6.51 -1.33
N GLY A 454 10.15 -5.75 -1.54
CA GLY A 454 9.90 -4.47 -0.86
C GLY A 454 10.55 -3.25 -1.52
N GLY A 455 11.15 -3.39 -2.72
CA GLY A 455 11.64 -2.26 -3.53
C GLY A 455 12.74 -1.41 -2.89
N GLY A 456 13.45 -1.95 -1.88
CA GLY A 456 14.50 -1.23 -1.14
C GLY A 456 13.97 -0.36 0.00
N TRP A 457 12.71 -0.53 0.40
CA TRP A 457 12.17 0.12 1.59
C TRP A 457 12.82 -0.43 2.87
N THR A 458 13.05 0.46 3.82
CA THR A 458 13.51 0.10 5.15
C THR A 458 12.55 0.66 6.20
N PRO A 459 12.21 -0.10 7.26
CA PRO A 459 11.36 0.40 8.31
C PRO A 459 11.97 1.65 8.95
N PRO A 460 11.14 2.64 9.36
CA PRO A 460 11.63 3.77 10.11
C PRO A 460 12.33 3.27 11.37
N SER A 461 13.54 3.79 11.65
CA SER A 461 14.24 3.49 12.90
C SER A 461 13.39 4.04 14.05
N VAL A 462 12.76 3.15 14.81
CA VAL A 462 12.13 3.53 16.09
C VAL A 462 13.29 3.85 17.03
N ALA A 463 13.70 5.12 17.07
CA ALA A 463 14.59 5.57 18.11
C ALA A 463 13.89 5.31 19.46
N PRO A 464 14.52 4.65 20.44
CA PRO A 464 13.96 4.54 21.77
C PRO A 464 13.71 5.97 22.26
N GLN A 465 12.42 6.33 22.41
CA GLN A 465 12.08 7.64 22.95
C GLN A 465 12.61 7.67 24.39
N ASN A 466 13.68 8.43 24.62
CA ASN A 466 14.11 8.83 25.94
C ASN A 466 12.96 9.63 26.58
N VAL A 467 12.17 8.98 27.41
CA VAL A 467 11.12 9.58 28.26
C VAL A 467 11.70 10.57 29.29
N ALA A 468 13.01 10.79 29.29
CA ALA A 468 13.75 11.54 30.31
C ALA A 468 14.14 12.97 29.96
N GLN A 469 13.66 13.58 28.85
CA GLN A 469 14.06 14.98 28.52
C GLN A 469 12.88 15.86 28.09
N ARG A 470 11.89 16.02 28.96
CA ARG A 470 10.88 17.09 28.84
C ARG A 470 10.59 17.83 30.16
N ASP A 471 11.57 17.90 31.07
CA ASP A 471 11.38 18.58 32.37
C ASP A 471 12.23 19.84 32.57
N ASP A 472 12.62 20.54 31.51
CA ASP A 472 13.34 21.80 31.67
C ASP A 472 12.93 22.85 30.61
N ARG A 473 11.66 23.23 30.56
CA ARG A 473 11.21 24.53 30.02
C ARG A 473 9.77 24.85 30.46
N LEU A 474 9.61 25.33 31.67
CA LEU A 474 8.55 26.24 32.10
C LEU A 474 9.18 27.39 32.85
#